data_572df4e76813ed10df1cf842c28cc31f
#
_entry.id   572df4e76813ed10df1cf842c28cc31f
#
_cell.length_a   1.000
_cell.length_b   1.000
_cell.length_c   1.000
_cell.angle_alpha   90.00
_cell.angle_beta   90.00
_cell.angle_gamma   90.00
#
_symmetry.space_group_name_H-M   'P 1'
#
loop_
_entity.id
_entity.type
_entity.pdbx_description
1 polymer ?
#
loop_
_entity_poly.entity_id
_entity_poly.type
_entity_poly.pdbx_seq_one_letter_code
_entity_poly.pdbx_strand_id
1 'polypeptide(L)'
;MQPNPTRKTIGFLSFGHWTPHPQSATQSASDVLIQSIELAEAAEEVGADGAYYRVHHFARQLASPFPLLAAVGARTSRIEIGTGVIDMRYENPLYMAEDAGAADLISGGRLQLGISRGSPEQVVDGFRHFGHEPR
;
A
#
# COMPACT_ATOMS: atom_id res chain seq x y z
N MET A 1 23.35 8.28 -15.08
CA MET A 1 23.40 9.56 -14.34
C MET A 1 23.65 9.19 -12.87
N GLN A 2 24.74 9.60 -12.28
CA GLN A 2 24.98 9.35 -10.86
C GLN A 2 23.94 10.13 -10.04
N PRO A 3 23.30 9.52 -9.02
CA PRO A 3 22.36 10.26 -8.19
C PRO A 3 23.09 11.42 -7.52
N ASN A 4 22.48 12.62 -7.57
CA ASN A 4 23.01 13.77 -6.85
C ASN A 4 22.98 13.45 -5.35
N PRO A 5 24.12 13.33 -4.66
CA PRO A 5 24.17 12.88 -3.27
C PRO A 5 23.52 13.86 -2.27
N THR A 6 23.09 15.01 -2.75
CA THR A 6 22.41 16.04 -1.93
C THR A 6 20.90 16.08 -2.14
N ARG A 7 20.35 15.34 -3.13
CA ARG A 7 18.91 15.31 -3.36
C ARG A 7 18.25 14.37 -2.37
N LYS A 8 17.32 14.90 -1.58
CA LYS A 8 16.41 14.07 -0.76
C LYS A 8 15.33 13.47 -1.65
N THR A 9 14.95 12.23 -1.37
CA THR A 9 13.79 11.59 -1.97
C THR A 9 12.52 12.04 -1.26
N ILE A 10 11.45 12.22 -2.02
CA ILE A 10 10.15 12.68 -1.51
C ILE A 10 9.08 11.72 -2.04
N GLY A 11 8.28 11.18 -1.14
CA GLY A 11 7.14 10.33 -1.46
C GLY A 11 5.93 10.70 -0.63
N PHE A 12 4.83 10.00 -0.86
CA PHE A 12 3.63 10.12 -0.06
C PHE A 12 3.29 8.80 0.64
N LEU A 13 2.55 8.91 1.73
CA LEU A 13 1.88 7.80 2.40
C LEU A 13 0.38 8.07 2.43
N SER A 14 -0.42 7.23 1.79
CA SER A 14 -1.87 7.31 1.81
C SER A 14 -2.47 6.27 2.76
N PHE A 15 -3.41 6.70 3.58
CA PHE A 15 -4.25 5.81 4.40
C PHE A 15 -5.44 5.25 3.60
N GLY A 16 -5.82 5.94 2.53
CA GLY A 16 -6.93 5.53 1.68
C GLY A 16 -8.27 5.55 2.38
N HIS A 17 -8.57 6.60 3.14
CA HIS A 17 -9.88 6.78 3.78
C HIS A 17 -10.99 6.98 2.74
N TRP A 18 -12.14 6.39 3.02
CA TRP A 18 -13.35 6.67 2.26
C TRP A 18 -14.55 6.88 3.20
N THR A 19 -15.43 7.78 2.81
CA THR A 19 -16.60 8.18 3.62
C THR A 19 -17.82 8.28 2.74
N PRO A 20 -18.88 7.50 3.01
CA PRO A 20 -20.12 7.54 2.23
C PRO A 20 -20.93 8.80 2.59
N HIS A 21 -20.47 9.95 2.14
CA HIS A 21 -21.07 11.24 2.38
C HIS A 21 -21.06 12.07 1.09
N PRO A 22 -22.15 12.80 0.74
CA PRO A 22 -22.25 13.56 -0.52
C PRO A 22 -21.15 14.60 -0.75
N GLN A 23 -20.54 15.10 0.33
CA GLN A 23 -19.43 16.08 0.24
C GLN A 23 -18.05 15.42 0.15
N SER A 24 -17.96 14.09 0.23
CA SER A 24 -16.72 13.37 0.06
C SER A 24 -16.47 13.08 -1.42
N ALA A 25 -15.28 13.35 -1.90
CA ALA A 25 -14.83 12.93 -3.24
C ALA A 25 -14.45 11.44 -3.30
N THR A 26 -14.33 10.79 -2.14
CA THR A 26 -13.99 9.37 -1.98
C THR A 26 -15.05 8.70 -1.11
N GLN A 27 -16.10 8.17 -1.73
CA GLN A 27 -17.30 7.73 -1.03
C GLN A 27 -17.35 6.22 -0.80
N SER A 28 -16.57 5.46 -1.55
CA SER A 28 -16.59 4.00 -1.56
C SER A 28 -15.21 3.39 -1.56
N ALA A 29 -15.14 2.09 -1.25
CA ALA A 29 -13.90 1.31 -1.39
C ALA A 29 -13.42 1.26 -2.85
N SER A 30 -14.33 1.26 -3.82
CA SER A 30 -13.98 1.32 -5.25
C SER A 30 -13.31 2.66 -5.58
N ASP A 31 -13.89 3.76 -5.12
CA ASP A 31 -13.31 5.10 -5.38
C ASP A 31 -11.88 5.20 -4.85
N VAL A 32 -11.65 4.76 -3.60
CA VAL A 32 -10.31 4.88 -3.00
C VAL A 32 -9.28 4.02 -3.71
N LEU A 33 -9.64 2.84 -4.21
CA LEU A 33 -8.71 1.99 -4.94
C LEU A 33 -8.31 2.62 -6.29
N ILE A 34 -9.28 3.10 -7.05
CA ILE A 34 -9.02 3.74 -8.34
C ILE A 34 -8.25 5.05 -8.15
N GLN A 35 -8.68 5.89 -7.23
CA GLN A 35 -7.99 7.16 -6.91
C GLN A 35 -6.57 6.95 -6.38
N SER A 36 -6.31 5.84 -5.69
CA SER A 36 -4.95 5.49 -5.23
C SER A 36 -4.01 5.18 -6.41
N ILE A 37 -4.51 4.54 -7.46
CA ILE A 37 -3.75 4.30 -8.69
C ILE A 37 -3.49 5.63 -9.40
N GLU A 38 -4.50 6.44 -9.60
CA GLU A 38 -4.41 7.76 -10.25
C GLU A 38 -3.46 8.70 -9.48
N LEU A 39 -3.49 8.66 -8.15
CA LEU A 39 -2.58 9.43 -7.30
C LEU A 39 -1.12 9.05 -7.53
N ALA A 40 -0.82 7.77 -7.66
CA ALA A 40 0.55 7.31 -7.93
C ALA A 40 1.04 7.75 -9.31
N GLU A 41 0.18 7.70 -10.33
CA GLU A 41 0.49 8.19 -11.67
C GLU A 41 0.77 9.70 -11.63
N ALA A 42 -0.12 10.48 -11.02
CA ALA A 42 0.07 11.93 -10.88
C ALA A 42 1.32 12.30 -10.07
N ALA A 43 1.59 11.56 -8.99
CA ALA A 43 2.81 11.74 -8.20
C ALA A 43 4.08 11.47 -9.02
N GLU A 44 4.08 10.41 -9.83
CA GLU A 44 5.19 10.12 -10.74
C GLU A 44 5.40 11.24 -11.77
N GLU A 45 4.32 11.76 -12.35
CA GLU A 45 4.37 12.86 -13.33
C GLU A 45 4.99 14.13 -12.76
N VAL A 46 4.70 14.47 -11.51
CA VAL A 46 5.29 15.64 -10.84
C VAL A 46 6.66 15.39 -10.23
N GLY A 47 7.20 14.18 -10.38
CA GLY A 47 8.56 13.85 -9.97
C GLY A 47 8.71 13.33 -8.55
N ALA A 48 7.65 12.87 -7.90
CA ALA A 48 7.75 12.17 -6.62
C ALA A 48 8.54 10.86 -6.77
N ASP A 49 9.21 10.45 -5.71
CA ASP A 49 10.10 9.28 -5.71
C ASP A 49 9.42 8.03 -5.14
N GLY A 50 8.37 8.17 -4.32
CA GLY A 50 7.71 7.04 -3.68
C GLY A 50 6.21 7.21 -3.48
N ALA A 51 5.47 6.10 -3.64
CA ALA A 51 4.05 5.97 -3.39
C ALA A 51 3.82 4.83 -2.40
N TYR A 52 3.45 5.16 -1.18
CA TYR A 52 3.27 4.19 -0.10
C TYR A 52 1.83 4.17 0.36
N TYR A 53 1.35 2.96 0.67
CA TYR A 53 -0.02 2.73 1.10
C TYR A 53 -0.07 2.05 2.45
N ARG A 54 -0.92 2.57 3.32
CA ARG A 54 -1.20 1.98 4.62
C ARG A 54 -2.04 0.72 4.43
N VAL A 55 -1.88 -0.24 5.35
CA VAL A 55 -2.70 -1.45 5.41
C VAL A 55 -3.43 -1.46 6.76
N HIS A 56 -4.76 -1.27 6.74
CA HIS A 56 -5.60 -1.30 7.92
C HIS A 56 -6.80 -2.20 7.69
N HIS A 57 -6.81 -3.35 8.35
CA HIS A 57 -7.96 -4.24 8.37
C HIS A 57 -9.08 -3.68 9.25
N PHE A 58 -10.31 -4.07 8.99
CA PHE A 58 -11.52 -3.69 9.75
C PHE A 58 -11.80 -2.17 9.81
N ALA A 59 -11.31 -1.41 8.86
CA ALA A 59 -11.50 0.03 8.76
C ALA A 59 -11.95 0.44 7.36
N ARG A 60 -12.55 1.63 7.24
CA ARG A 60 -12.86 2.24 5.94
C ARG A 60 -11.62 2.87 5.33
N GLN A 61 -10.63 2.02 5.07
CA GLN A 61 -9.31 2.35 4.57
C GLN A 61 -8.83 1.26 3.62
N LEU A 62 -7.63 1.43 3.07
CA LEU A 62 -6.96 0.39 2.29
C LEU A 62 -6.60 -0.79 3.20
N ALA A 63 -6.86 -2.01 2.73
CA ALA A 63 -6.63 -3.24 3.49
C ALA A 63 -5.81 -4.28 2.74
N SER A 64 -6.02 -4.44 1.44
CA SER A 64 -5.36 -5.45 0.60
C SER A 64 -4.28 -4.80 -0.27
N PRO A 65 -3.00 -4.86 0.11
CA PRO A 65 -1.98 -4.06 -0.56
C PRO A 65 -1.55 -4.60 -1.92
N PHE A 66 -1.43 -5.91 -2.08
CA PHE A 66 -0.75 -6.46 -3.26
C PHE A 66 -1.51 -6.30 -4.58
N PRO A 67 -2.85 -6.46 -4.66
CA PRO A 67 -3.58 -6.11 -5.87
C PRO A 67 -3.43 -4.64 -6.26
N LEU A 68 -3.48 -3.74 -5.29
CA LEU A 68 -3.28 -2.30 -5.51
C LEU A 68 -1.86 -2.01 -5.99
N LEU A 69 -0.84 -2.56 -5.33
CA LEU A 69 0.56 -2.34 -5.69
C LEU A 69 0.89 -2.90 -7.07
N ALA A 70 0.32 -4.05 -7.44
CA ALA A 70 0.46 -4.61 -8.77
C ALA A 70 -0.15 -3.69 -9.84
N ALA A 71 -1.35 -3.16 -9.59
CA ALA A 71 -2.01 -2.21 -10.49
C ALA A 71 -1.21 -0.91 -10.62
N VAL A 72 -0.74 -0.34 -9.52
CA VAL A 72 0.13 0.85 -9.51
C VAL A 72 1.43 0.56 -10.25
N GLY A 73 2.05 -0.59 -9.99
CA GLY A 73 3.27 -1.01 -10.67
C GLY A 73 3.13 -1.12 -12.19
N ALA A 74 1.97 -1.60 -12.67
CA ALA A 74 1.67 -1.71 -14.09
C ALA A 74 1.37 -0.35 -14.77
N ARG A 75 0.90 0.64 -13.99
CA ARG A 75 0.50 1.97 -14.47
C ARG A 75 1.61 3.02 -14.35
N THR A 76 2.67 2.71 -13.64
CA THR A 76 3.82 3.59 -13.42
C THR A 76 5.10 2.95 -13.96
N SER A 77 6.17 3.73 -14.08
CA SER A 77 7.43 3.23 -14.66
C SER A 77 8.67 3.47 -13.79
N ARG A 78 8.64 4.43 -12.88
CA ARG A 78 9.81 4.89 -12.14
C ARG A 78 9.61 4.94 -10.63
N ILE A 79 8.44 5.38 -10.18
CA ILE A 79 8.15 5.63 -8.76
C ILE A 79 8.28 4.34 -7.94
N GLU A 80 8.97 4.41 -6.80
CA GLU A 80 9.00 3.33 -5.83
C GLU A 80 7.63 3.14 -5.22
N ILE A 81 7.20 1.90 -5.07
CA ILE A 81 5.87 1.57 -4.54
C ILE A 81 6.00 0.68 -3.32
N GLY A 82 5.11 0.81 -2.36
CA GLY A 82 5.26 -0.03 -1.17
C GLY A 82 4.14 0.07 -0.15
N THR A 83 4.33 -0.71 0.90
CA THR A 83 3.47 -0.71 2.09
C THR A 83 4.07 0.16 3.18
N GLY A 84 3.27 0.95 3.81
CA GLY A 84 3.69 1.77 4.92
C GLY A 84 2.74 1.67 6.13
N VAL A 85 2.69 0.55 6.77
CA VAL A 85 3.35 -0.76 6.67
C VAL A 85 2.32 -1.89 6.58
N ILE A 86 2.76 -3.13 6.32
CA ILE A 86 1.93 -4.32 6.47
C ILE A 86 2.14 -4.92 7.87
N ASP A 87 1.04 -5.29 8.51
CA ASP A 87 1.08 -5.93 9.83
C ASP A 87 1.23 -7.45 9.68
N MET A 88 2.39 -7.95 10.08
CA MET A 88 2.75 -9.37 9.96
C MET A 88 1.85 -10.32 10.74
N ARG A 89 1.07 -9.82 11.72
CA ARG A 89 0.16 -10.67 12.50
C ARG A 89 -1.03 -11.20 11.69
N TYR A 90 -1.35 -10.55 10.59
CA TYR A 90 -2.48 -10.92 9.72
C TYR A 90 -2.06 -11.72 8.49
N GLU A 91 -0.76 -11.96 8.31
CA GLU A 91 -0.23 -12.50 7.07
C GLU A 91 0.16 -13.98 7.18
N ASN A 92 -0.17 -14.74 6.14
CA ASN A 92 0.53 -15.99 5.89
C ASN A 92 1.86 -15.66 5.19
N PRO A 93 3.02 -16.01 5.78
CA PRO A 93 4.31 -15.56 5.24
C PRO A 93 4.59 -16.04 3.81
N LEU A 94 4.13 -17.24 3.45
CA LEU A 94 4.35 -17.78 2.11
C LEU A 94 3.51 -17.05 1.07
N TYR A 95 2.21 -16.87 1.33
CA TYR A 95 1.35 -16.09 0.44
C TYR A 95 1.84 -14.65 0.29
N MET A 96 2.25 -14.03 1.39
CA MET A 96 2.80 -12.67 1.33
C MET A 96 4.06 -12.61 0.45
N ALA A 97 4.95 -13.58 0.55
CA ALA A 97 6.16 -13.65 -0.27
C ALA A 97 5.82 -13.81 -1.76
N GLU A 98 4.85 -14.66 -2.09
CA GLU A 98 4.40 -14.88 -3.47
C GLU A 98 3.73 -13.62 -4.04
N ASP A 99 2.81 -13.02 -3.30
CA ASP A 99 2.07 -11.82 -3.72
C ASP A 99 3.00 -10.60 -3.86
N ALA A 100 3.89 -10.40 -2.89
CA ALA A 100 4.89 -9.33 -2.95
C ALA A 100 5.86 -9.54 -4.11
N GLY A 101 6.32 -10.78 -4.31
CA GLY A 101 7.19 -11.13 -5.43
C GLY A 101 6.53 -10.87 -6.77
N ALA A 102 5.26 -11.23 -6.93
CA ALA A 102 4.50 -10.95 -8.15
C ALA A 102 4.36 -9.44 -8.40
N ALA A 103 4.00 -8.67 -7.37
CA ALA A 103 3.90 -7.20 -7.49
C ALA A 103 5.26 -6.56 -7.81
N ASP A 104 6.35 -7.06 -7.25
CA ASP A 104 7.70 -6.58 -7.55
C ASP A 104 8.08 -6.85 -9.01
N LEU A 105 7.83 -8.04 -9.50
CA LEU A 105 8.08 -8.41 -10.91
C LEU A 105 7.25 -7.57 -11.88
N ILE A 106 5.96 -7.35 -11.60
CA ILE A 106 5.09 -6.48 -12.41
C ILE A 106 5.62 -5.05 -12.45
N SER A 107 6.10 -4.54 -11.34
CA SER A 107 6.64 -3.17 -11.25
C SER A 107 8.07 -3.04 -11.76
N GLY A 108 8.71 -4.13 -12.15
CA GLY A 108 10.12 -4.10 -12.60
C GLY A 108 11.11 -3.86 -11.47
N GLY A 109 10.86 -4.42 -10.28
CA GLY A 109 11.77 -4.36 -9.14
C GLY A 109 11.66 -3.08 -8.31
N ARG A 110 10.48 -2.44 -8.30
CA ARG A 110 10.26 -1.16 -7.58
C ARG A 110 9.50 -1.31 -6.27
N LEU A 111 9.18 -2.53 -5.85
CA LEU A 111 8.46 -2.77 -4.61
C LEU A 111 9.38 -2.61 -3.41
N GLN A 112 8.97 -1.77 -2.47
CA GLN A 112 9.53 -1.65 -1.13
C GLN A 112 8.53 -2.20 -0.12
N LEU A 113 8.81 -3.37 0.44
CA LEU A 113 7.93 -4.01 1.40
C LEU A 113 8.22 -3.51 2.82
N GLY A 114 7.40 -2.57 3.29
CA GLY A 114 7.42 -2.09 4.68
C GLY A 114 6.61 -3.03 5.56
N ILE A 115 7.27 -3.66 6.54
CA ILE A 115 6.66 -4.62 7.45
C ILE A 115 6.81 -4.19 8.90
N SER A 116 5.86 -4.55 9.73
CA SER A 116 5.93 -4.34 11.17
C SER A 116 5.18 -5.42 11.94
N ARG A 117 5.34 -5.40 13.26
CA ARG A 117 4.49 -6.17 14.15
C ARG A 117 3.05 -5.61 14.20
N GLY A 118 2.86 -4.38 13.76
CA GLY A 118 1.60 -3.64 13.80
C GLY A 118 1.46 -2.75 15.03
N SER A 119 0.47 -1.87 14.96
CA SER A 119 0.02 -1.01 16.05
C SER A 119 -1.10 -1.70 16.86
N PRO A 120 -1.62 -1.07 17.92
CA PRO A 120 -2.80 -1.58 18.62
C PRO A 120 -3.93 -1.92 17.65
N GLU A 121 -4.56 -3.05 17.87
CA GLU A 121 -5.61 -3.55 16.99
C GLU A 121 -6.89 -2.72 17.12
N GLN A 122 -7.53 -2.45 15.99
CA GLN A 122 -8.86 -1.84 15.97
C GLN A 122 -9.96 -2.84 16.35
N VAL A 123 -9.70 -4.12 16.13
CA VAL A 123 -10.56 -5.23 16.55
C VAL A 123 -9.74 -6.15 17.44
N VAL A 124 -10.23 -6.39 18.65
CA VAL A 124 -9.57 -7.29 19.61
C VAL A 124 -9.43 -8.68 18.98
N ASP A 125 -8.24 -9.24 19.07
CA ASP A 125 -7.91 -10.54 18.47
C ASP A 125 -8.23 -10.64 16.97
N GLY A 126 -8.14 -9.53 16.22
CA GLY A 126 -8.45 -9.47 14.79
C GLY A 126 -7.69 -10.50 13.94
N PHE A 127 -6.48 -10.88 14.34
CA PHE A 127 -5.68 -11.91 13.68
C PHE A 127 -6.38 -13.29 13.61
N ARG A 128 -7.29 -13.59 14.54
CA ARG A 128 -8.07 -14.85 14.54
C ARG A 128 -9.00 -14.96 13.34
N HIS A 129 -9.51 -13.83 12.84
CA HIS A 129 -10.34 -13.81 11.64
C HIS A 129 -9.55 -14.17 10.36
N PHE A 130 -8.23 -14.12 10.43
CA PHE A 130 -7.31 -14.55 9.36
C PHE A 130 -6.79 -15.98 9.58
N GLY A 131 -7.32 -16.70 10.59
CA GLY A 131 -6.92 -18.08 10.88
C GLY A 131 -5.62 -18.22 11.64
N HIS A 132 -5.14 -17.15 12.28
CA HIS A 132 -3.92 -17.19 13.08
C HIS A 132 -4.22 -17.39 14.58
N GLU A 133 -3.39 -18.18 15.25
CA GLU A 133 -3.42 -18.37 16.68
C GLU A 133 -2.29 -17.54 17.33
N PRO A 134 -2.54 -16.91 18.50
CA PRO A 134 -1.47 -16.24 19.22
C PRO A 134 -0.43 -17.25 19.69
N ARG A 135 0.82 -16.97 19.47
CA ARG A 135 1.95 -17.71 20.04
C ARG A 135 2.54 -16.94 21.20
#